data_db46867897cd0026d7a6683c506d66d2
#
_entry.id   db46867897cd0026d7a6683c506d66d2
#
_cell.length_a   1.000
_cell.length_b   1.000
_cell.length_c   1.000
_cell.angle_alpha   90.00
_cell.angle_beta   90.00
_cell.angle_gamma   90.00
#
_symmetry.space_group_name_H-M   'P 1'
#
loop_
_entity.id
_entity.type
_entity.pdbx_description
1 polymer ?
#
loop_
_entity_poly.entity_id
_entity_poly.type
_entity_poly.pdbx_seq_one_letter_code
_entity_poly.pdbx_strand_id
1 'polypeptide(L)'
;MSPSDTMAPAPTRGRPRSFDRDQALDAAMRVFWAKGFGGASLSDLTAAMGIASPSLYAAFGSKEALYQEAIDHYEALYGEAFWGTLAGPGTAREQIETVLRKAVAAFTSGDNPAGCMVVMGCSQQSDFSPDVAAALRAKQTGSVDAMEARIRRAVDDGELPAGIDTRAIADFYAAVHRGLSVTVKTGAGAEVLNSVVSSAMAAWEPLTRAPEAGLRRS
;
A
#
# COMPACT_ATOMS: atom_id res chain seq x y z
N MET A 1 44.63 -34.16 44.08
CA MET A 1 43.19 -34.04 43.88
C MET A 1 42.96 -32.84 42.99
N SER A 2 42.78 -33.09 41.73
CA SER A 2 42.50 -32.03 40.74
C SER A 2 40.97 -31.83 40.60
N PRO A 3 40.46 -30.61 40.52
CA PRO A 3 39.05 -30.36 40.25
C PRO A 3 38.78 -30.51 38.74
N SER A 4 37.72 -31.25 38.45
CA SER A 4 37.19 -31.51 37.10
C SER A 4 36.57 -30.22 36.51
N ASP A 5 37.13 -29.79 35.42
CA ASP A 5 36.56 -28.72 34.57
C ASP A 5 35.30 -29.25 33.85
N THR A 6 34.12 -28.83 34.32
CA THR A 6 32.85 -29.13 33.65
C THR A 6 32.62 -28.08 32.59
N MET A 7 32.99 -28.40 31.34
CA MET A 7 32.76 -27.58 30.17
C MET A 7 31.26 -27.53 29.85
N ALA A 8 30.64 -26.35 29.94
CA ALA A 8 29.27 -26.12 29.57
C ALA A 8 29.06 -26.38 28.06
N PRO A 9 27.92 -26.99 27.63
CA PRO A 9 27.68 -27.23 26.22
C PRO A 9 27.49 -25.91 25.47
N ALA A 10 28.18 -25.74 24.33
CA ALA A 10 28.05 -24.62 23.44
C ALA A 10 26.61 -24.51 22.91
N PRO A 11 26.07 -23.28 22.69
CA PRO A 11 24.75 -23.09 22.14
C PRO A 11 24.68 -23.73 20.74
N THR A 12 23.74 -24.64 20.54
CA THR A 12 23.45 -25.26 19.24
C THR A 12 22.99 -24.17 18.28
N ARG A 13 23.89 -23.80 17.35
CA ARG A 13 23.51 -23.01 16.17
C ARG A 13 22.42 -23.77 15.44
N GLY A 14 21.23 -23.20 15.39
CA GLY A 14 20.13 -23.74 14.57
C GLY A 14 20.64 -23.96 13.13
N ARG A 15 20.18 -25.08 12.52
CA ARG A 15 20.52 -25.44 11.12
C ARG A 15 20.34 -24.19 10.23
N PRO A 16 21.32 -23.79 9.39
CA PRO A 16 21.15 -22.65 8.51
C PRO A 16 19.84 -22.79 7.72
N ARG A 17 19.03 -21.73 7.63
CA ARG A 17 17.83 -21.72 6.79
C ARG A 17 18.27 -22.08 5.36
N SER A 18 17.67 -23.09 4.77
CA SER A 18 18.04 -23.61 3.44
C SER A 18 17.56 -22.72 2.28
N PHE A 19 16.98 -21.54 2.58
CA PHE A 19 16.41 -20.62 1.59
C PHE A 19 16.61 -19.16 2.02
N ASP A 20 16.63 -18.26 1.06
CA ASP A 20 16.62 -16.82 1.28
C ASP A 20 15.21 -16.37 1.66
N ARG A 21 15.06 -15.84 2.90
CA ARG A 21 13.76 -15.45 3.45
C ARG A 21 13.17 -14.24 2.72
N ASP A 22 14.01 -13.28 2.31
CA ASP A 22 13.55 -12.05 1.68
C ASP A 22 13.09 -12.33 0.24
N GLN A 23 13.81 -13.20 -0.49
CA GLN A 23 13.36 -13.68 -1.79
C GLN A 23 12.06 -14.49 -1.71
N ALA A 24 11.91 -15.32 -0.69
CA ALA A 24 10.68 -16.07 -0.46
C ALA A 24 9.51 -15.14 -0.12
N LEU A 25 9.74 -14.07 0.68
CA LEU A 25 8.74 -13.06 1.01
C LEU A 25 8.31 -12.27 -0.24
N ASP A 26 9.26 -11.86 -1.09
CA ASP A 26 8.94 -11.19 -2.37
C ASP A 26 8.09 -12.08 -3.28
N ALA A 27 8.45 -13.35 -3.40
CA ALA A 27 7.67 -14.32 -4.18
C ALA A 27 6.24 -14.50 -3.62
N ALA A 28 6.09 -14.60 -2.30
CA ALA A 28 4.79 -14.70 -1.65
C ALA A 28 3.95 -13.42 -1.84
N MET A 29 4.58 -12.23 -1.72
CA MET A 29 3.96 -10.94 -1.97
C MET A 29 3.35 -10.88 -3.37
N ARG A 30 4.08 -11.30 -4.39
CA ARG A 30 3.59 -11.33 -5.78
C ARG A 30 2.40 -12.27 -5.97
N VAL A 31 2.40 -13.43 -5.32
CA VAL A 31 1.26 -14.37 -5.34
C VAL A 31 0.02 -13.73 -4.69
N PHE A 32 0.19 -13.14 -3.51
CA PHE A 32 -0.91 -12.46 -2.84
C PHE A 32 -1.42 -11.24 -3.62
N TRP A 33 -0.52 -10.48 -4.22
CA TRP A 33 -0.90 -9.33 -5.05
C TRP A 33 -1.73 -9.72 -6.26
N ALA A 34 -1.34 -10.82 -6.92
CA ALA A 34 -2.06 -11.32 -8.11
C ALA A 34 -3.43 -11.92 -7.76
N LYS A 35 -3.48 -12.79 -6.73
CA LYS A 35 -4.62 -13.65 -6.41
C LYS A 35 -5.47 -13.17 -5.23
N GLY A 36 -4.98 -12.22 -4.45
CA GLY A 36 -5.55 -11.87 -3.15
C GLY A 36 -5.29 -12.93 -2.09
N PHE A 37 -5.67 -12.65 -0.84
CA PHE A 37 -5.47 -13.58 0.27
C PHE A 37 -6.27 -14.87 0.11
N GLY A 38 -7.58 -14.75 -0.15
CA GLY A 38 -8.47 -15.92 -0.30
C GLY A 38 -8.09 -16.81 -1.49
N GLY A 39 -7.70 -16.20 -2.62
CA GLY A 39 -7.34 -16.91 -3.84
C GLY A 39 -5.93 -17.53 -3.84
N ALA A 40 -5.02 -17.10 -2.95
CA ALA A 40 -3.68 -17.65 -2.83
C ALA A 40 -3.68 -18.93 -1.99
N SER A 41 -3.56 -20.09 -2.61
CA SER A 41 -3.44 -21.36 -1.90
C SER A 41 -2.05 -21.56 -1.28
N LEU A 42 -1.94 -22.43 -0.25
CA LEU A 42 -0.62 -22.80 0.29
C LEU A 42 0.28 -23.45 -0.76
N SER A 43 -0.30 -24.17 -1.72
CA SER A 43 0.43 -24.75 -2.84
C SER A 43 1.01 -23.68 -3.75
N ASP A 44 0.23 -22.64 -4.08
CA ASP A 44 0.73 -21.52 -4.87
C ASP A 44 1.90 -20.80 -4.18
N LEU A 45 1.74 -20.54 -2.89
CA LEU A 45 2.75 -19.84 -2.08
C LEU A 45 4.04 -20.66 -2.00
N THR A 46 3.96 -21.94 -1.61
CA THR A 46 5.14 -22.79 -1.46
C THR A 46 5.84 -23.04 -2.79
N ALA A 47 5.08 -23.18 -3.89
CA ALA A 47 5.65 -23.31 -5.23
C ALA A 47 6.41 -22.03 -5.64
N ALA A 48 5.82 -20.85 -5.44
CA ALA A 48 6.46 -19.58 -5.78
C ALA A 48 7.68 -19.29 -4.91
N MET A 49 7.60 -19.58 -3.61
CA MET A 49 8.67 -19.38 -2.63
C MET A 49 9.82 -20.40 -2.77
N GLY A 50 9.60 -21.51 -3.50
CA GLY A 50 10.58 -22.60 -3.63
C GLY A 50 10.84 -23.35 -2.32
N ILE A 51 9.86 -23.42 -1.40
CA ILE A 51 9.99 -24.06 -0.09
C ILE A 51 8.85 -25.02 0.20
N ALA A 52 9.07 -25.98 1.11
CA ALA A 52 8.03 -26.87 1.58
C ALA A 52 7.13 -26.20 2.65
N SER A 53 5.87 -26.65 2.77
CA SER A 53 4.92 -26.11 3.74
C SER A 53 5.43 -26.07 5.19
N PRO A 54 6.15 -27.08 5.71
CA PRO A 54 6.72 -26.99 7.05
C PRO A 54 7.74 -25.84 7.21
N SER A 55 8.50 -25.53 6.16
CA SER A 55 9.45 -24.42 6.16
C SER A 55 8.76 -23.06 6.13
N LEU A 56 7.63 -22.95 5.41
CA LEU A 56 6.80 -21.74 5.41
C LEU A 56 6.28 -21.46 6.83
N TYR A 57 5.68 -22.44 7.49
CA TYR A 57 5.18 -22.27 8.85
C TYR A 57 6.28 -22.00 9.88
N ALA A 58 7.44 -22.63 9.73
CA ALA A 58 8.58 -22.38 10.59
C ALA A 58 9.17 -20.97 10.45
N ALA A 59 9.08 -20.39 9.23
CA ALA A 59 9.66 -19.06 8.95
C ALA A 59 8.69 -17.89 9.19
N PHE A 60 7.40 -18.10 8.95
CA PHE A 60 6.38 -17.05 8.91
C PHE A 60 5.18 -17.29 9.85
N GLY A 61 5.12 -18.47 10.50
CA GLY A 61 4.08 -18.80 11.48
C GLY A 61 2.77 -19.22 10.86
N SER A 62 2.10 -18.38 10.10
CA SER A 62 0.82 -18.65 9.45
C SER A 62 0.74 -18.01 8.07
N LYS A 63 -0.27 -18.39 7.27
CA LYS A 63 -0.57 -17.72 6.00
C LYS A 63 -0.93 -16.25 6.22
N GLU A 64 -1.61 -15.95 7.30
CA GLU A 64 -2.05 -14.61 7.65
C GLU A 64 -0.87 -13.72 8.07
N ALA A 65 0.04 -14.25 8.92
CA ALA A 65 1.27 -13.56 9.28
C ALA A 65 2.17 -13.32 8.06
N LEU A 66 2.30 -14.30 7.18
CA LEU A 66 3.02 -14.14 5.91
C LEU A 66 2.37 -13.04 5.03
N TYR A 67 1.04 -12.98 4.99
CA TYR A 67 0.33 -11.94 4.25
C TYR A 67 0.60 -10.55 4.82
N GLN A 68 0.59 -10.41 6.14
CA GLN A 68 0.89 -9.13 6.79
C GLN A 68 2.33 -8.67 6.51
N GLU A 69 3.30 -9.58 6.62
CA GLU A 69 4.68 -9.28 6.23
C GLU A 69 4.80 -8.91 4.75
N ALA A 70 4.04 -9.59 3.88
CA ALA A 70 4.03 -9.29 2.45
C ALA A 70 3.45 -7.89 2.14
N ILE A 71 2.43 -7.44 2.88
CA ILE A 71 1.89 -6.08 2.77
C ILE A 71 2.93 -5.05 3.23
N ASP A 72 3.63 -5.29 4.34
CA ASP A 72 4.66 -4.39 4.84
C ASP A 72 5.85 -4.32 3.85
N HIS A 73 6.24 -5.46 3.28
CA HIS A 73 7.26 -5.55 2.24
C HIS A 73 6.85 -4.79 0.97
N TYR A 74 5.59 -4.94 0.54
CA TYR A 74 5.03 -4.18 -0.58
C TYR A 74 5.13 -2.67 -0.36
N GLU A 75 4.76 -2.18 0.82
CA GLU A 75 4.84 -0.75 1.14
C GLU A 75 6.29 -0.24 1.19
N ALA A 76 7.21 -1.03 1.74
CA ALA A 76 8.62 -0.67 1.75
C ALA A 76 9.20 -0.54 0.34
N LEU A 77 8.78 -1.40 -0.61
CA LEU A 77 9.28 -1.37 -1.98
C LEU A 77 8.61 -0.31 -2.85
N TYR A 78 7.31 -0.11 -2.69
CA TYR A 78 6.51 0.67 -3.64
C TYR A 78 5.91 1.94 -3.01
N GLY A 79 5.72 1.99 -1.69
CA GLY A 79 5.03 3.10 -1.01
C GLY A 79 5.73 4.43 -1.20
N GLU A 80 7.05 4.50 -1.02
CA GLU A 80 7.82 5.73 -1.17
C GLU A 80 7.75 6.31 -2.59
N ALA A 81 7.68 5.46 -3.61
CA ALA A 81 7.59 5.90 -5.00
C ALA A 81 6.34 6.74 -5.29
N PHE A 82 5.25 6.49 -4.55
CA PHE A 82 4.01 7.26 -4.66
C PHE A 82 3.94 8.38 -3.63
N TRP A 83 3.96 8.01 -2.36
CA TRP A 83 3.65 8.92 -1.24
C TRP A 83 4.78 9.88 -0.93
N GLY A 84 6.05 9.50 -1.17
CA GLY A 84 7.21 10.38 -1.06
C GLY A 84 7.12 11.61 -1.97
N THR A 85 6.36 11.54 -3.06
CA THR A 85 6.07 12.68 -3.94
C THR A 85 5.43 13.85 -3.19
N LEU A 86 4.59 13.59 -2.18
CA LEU A 86 3.89 14.61 -1.40
C LEU A 86 4.82 15.46 -0.51
N ALA A 87 6.04 14.99 -0.27
CA ALA A 87 7.09 15.74 0.44
C ALA A 87 8.05 16.47 -0.50
N GLY A 88 7.97 16.24 -1.81
CA GLY A 88 8.86 16.80 -2.83
C GLY A 88 8.57 18.27 -3.16
N PRO A 89 9.26 18.83 -4.17
CA PRO A 89 9.00 20.18 -4.66
C PRO A 89 7.69 20.26 -5.48
N GLY A 90 7.16 21.46 -5.66
CA GLY A 90 5.97 21.74 -6.44
C GLY A 90 4.74 22.07 -5.62
N THR A 91 3.69 22.47 -6.31
CA THR A 91 2.39 22.79 -5.72
C THR A 91 1.65 21.54 -5.25
N ALA A 92 0.69 21.70 -4.33
CA ALA A 92 -0.17 20.58 -3.89
C ALA A 92 -0.89 19.93 -5.07
N ARG A 93 -1.35 20.73 -6.03
CA ARG A 93 -1.99 20.26 -7.25
C ARG A 93 -1.07 19.36 -8.06
N GLU A 94 0.15 19.79 -8.34
CA GLU A 94 1.13 19.02 -9.11
C GLU A 94 1.54 17.72 -8.40
N GLN A 95 1.68 17.77 -7.09
CA GLN A 95 2.06 16.58 -6.30
C GLN A 95 0.94 15.54 -6.25
N ILE A 96 -0.32 15.96 -6.02
CA ILE A 96 -1.48 15.05 -6.08
C ILE A 96 -1.62 14.45 -7.48
N GLU A 97 -1.51 15.27 -8.55
CA GLU A 97 -1.54 14.76 -9.91
C GLU A 97 -0.41 13.76 -10.17
N THR A 98 0.80 14.05 -9.70
CA THR A 98 1.95 13.16 -9.86
C THR A 98 1.75 11.82 -9.14
N VAL A 99 1.18 11.80 -7.94
CA VAL A 99 0.81 10.56 -7.24
C VAL A 99 -0.14 9.72 -8.09
N LEU A 100 -1.20 10.32 -8.62
CA LEU A 100 -2.17 9.60 -9.44
C LEU A 100 -1.57 9.08 -10.76
N ARG A 101 -0.74 9.88 -11.45
CA ARG A 101 -0.09 9.44 -12.69
C ARG A 101 0.96 8.37 -12.46
N LYS A 102 1.73 8.46 -11.37
CA LYS A 102 2.64 7.38 -10.97
C LYS A 102 1.89 6.09 -10.67
N ALA A 103 0.72 6.19 -10.01
CA ALA A 103 -0.15 5.03 -9.79
C ALA A 103 -0.59 4.39 -11.11
N VAL A 104 -1.04 5.20 -12.10
CA VAL A 104 -1.39 4.68 -13.43
C VAL A 104 -0.21 3.96 -14.07
N ALA A 105 0.98 4.58 -14.10
CA ALA A 105 2.16 3.99 -14.69
C ALA A 105 2.52 2.64 -14.04
N ALA A 106 2.53 2.57 -12.69
CA ALA A 106 2.84 1.35 -11.98
C ALA A 106 1.78 0.26 -12.16
N PHE A 107 0.48 0.63 -12.16
CA PHE A 107 -0.61 -0.33 -12.31
C PHE A 107 -0.71 -0.94 -13.71
N THR A 108 -0.12 -0.27 -14.72
CA THR A 108 -0.18 -0.69 -16.13
C THR A 108 1.18 -1.09 -16.71
N SER A 109 2.27 -1.12 -15.93
CA SER A 109 3.62 -1.44 -16.41
C SER A 109 3.77 -2.86 -16.98
N GLY A 110 2.94 -3.81 -16.52
CA GLY A 110 3.08 -5.23 -16.87
C GLY A 110 4.14 -5.99 -16.08
N ASP A 111 5.05 -5.30 -15.40
CA ASP A 111 6.15 -5.91 -14.61
C ASP A 111 5.64 -6.51 -13.29
N ASN A 112 4.52 -5.98 -12.80
CA ASN A 112 3.89 -6.36 -11.53
C ASN A 112 2.41 -6.70 -11.74
N PRO A 113 1.79 -7.43 -10.79
CA PRO A 113 0.35 -7.61 -10.80
C PRO A 113 -0.38 -6.26 -10.82
N ALA A 114 -1.45 -6.15 -11.60
CA ALA A 114 -2.19 -4.91 -11.79
C ALA A 114 -2.82 -4.40 -10.47
N GLY A 115 -2.85 -3.10 -10.26
CA GLY A 115 -3.47 -2.42 -9.11
C GLY A 115 -2.61 -2.41 -7.85
N CYS A 116 -3.16 -1.88 -6.77
CA CYS A 116 -2.49 -1.75 -5.46
C CYS A 116 -2.84 -2.93 -4.55
N MET A 117 -1.83 -3.60 -3.99
CA MET A 117 -2.03 -4.75 -3.09
C MET A 117 -2.82 -4.36 -1.83
N VAL A 118 -2.58 -3.18 -1.26
CA VAL A 118 -3.31 -2.67 -0.08
C VAL A 118 -4.78 -2.43 -0.40
N VAL A 119 -5.08 -1.77 -1.53
CA VAL A 119 -6.46 -1.50 -1.96
C VAL A 119 -7.22 -2.80 -2.19
N MET A 120 -6.59 -3.76 -2.87
CA MET A 120 -7.21 -5.06 -3.15
C MET A 120 -7.42 -5.89 -1.87
N GLY A 121 -6.47 -5.84 -0.93
CA GLY A 121 -6.62 -6.47 0.38
C GLY A 121 -7.82 -5.95 1.16
N CYS A 122 -8.02 -4.64 1.18
CA CYS A 122 -9.17 -4.04 1.86
C CYS A 122 -10.53 -4.43 1.28
N SER A 123 -10.61 -4.83 0.02
CA SER A 123 -11.86 -5.33 -0.58
C SER A 123 -12.22 -6.77 -0.15
N GLN A 124 -11.30 -7.48 0.50
CA GLN A 124 -11.43 -8.86 0.95
C GLN A 124 -11.44 -8.99 2.49
N GLN A 125 -11.90 -7.97 3.20
CA GLN A 125 -11.81 -7.90 4.67
C GLN A 125 -12.52 -9.05 5.41
N SER A 126 -13.53 -9.67 4.81
CA SER A 126 -14.23 -10.84 5.38
C SER A 126 -13.33 -12.08 5.53
N ASP A 127 -12.23 -12.11 4.80
CA ASP A 127 -11.33 -13.28 4.76
C ASP A 127 -10.22 -13.21 5.81
N PHE A 128 -10.15 -12.10 6.58
CA PHE A 128 -9.08 -11.81 7.52
C PHE A 128 -9.52 -11.86 8.97
N SER A 129 -8.55 -12.11 9.86
CA SER A 129 -8.71 -11.79 11.27
C SER A 129 -8.96 -10.29 11.49
N PRO A 130 -9.59 -9.91 12.62
CA PRO A 130 -9.81 -8.51 12.95
C PRO A 130 -8.53 -7.66 12.93
N ASP A 131 -7.40 -8.24 13.34
CA ASP A 131 -6.11 -7.54 13.43
C ASP A 131 -5.55 -7.20 12.05
N VAL A 132 -5.57 -8.15 11.10
CA VAL A 132 -5.12 -7.91 9.72
C VAL A 132 -6.04 -6.93 9.02
N ALA A 133 -7.36 -7.06 9.20
CA ALA A 133 -8.32 -6.12 8.66
C ALA A 133 -8.11 -4.69 9.21
N ALA A 134 -7.77 -4.56 10.51
CA ALA A 134 -7.45 -3.26 11.13
C ALA A 134 -6.13 -2.68 10.56
N ALA A 135 -5.10 -3.50 10.40
CA ALA A 135 -3.82 -3.07 9.82
C ALA A 135 -4.00 -2.55 8.39
N LEU A 136 -4.75 -3.26 7.54
CA LEU A 136 -5.06 -2.82 6.17
C LEU A 136 -5.84 -1.49 6.15
N ARG A 137 -6.83 -1.34 7.04
CA ARG A 137 -7.58 -0.08 7.16
C ARG A 137 -6.66 1.07 7.59
N ALA A 138 -5.76 0.84 8.55
CA ALA A 138 -4.81 1.85 9.00
C ALA A 138 -3.92 2.34 7.85
N LYS A 139 -3.44 1.45 6.99
CA LYS A 139 -2.64 1.80 5.80
C LYS A 139 -3.44 2.63 4.78
N GLN A 140 -4.71 2.30 4.57
CA GLN A 140 -5.59 3.11 3.71
C GLN A 140 -5.86 4.50 4.31
N THR A 141 -6.07 4.58 5.61
CA THR A 141 -6.25 5.86 6.31
C THR A 141 -4.97 6.69 6.21
N GLY A 142 -3.80 6.08 6.42
CA GLY A 142 -2.50 6.75 6.30
C GLY A 142 -2.26 7.42 4.95
N SER A 143 -2.74 6.81 3.86
CA SER A 143 -2.64 7.43 2.52
C SER A 143 -3.53 8.68 2.36
N VAL A 144 -4.74 8.66 2.96
CA VAL A 144 -5.61 9.85 3.00
C VAL A 144 -4.99 10.94 3.87
N ASP A 145 -4.46 10.57 5.04
CA ASP A 145 -3.84 11.50 5.98
C ASP A 145 -2.60 12.17 5.37
N ALA A 146 -1.81 11.45 4.57
CA ALA A 146 -0.68 12.01 3.83
C ALA A 146 -1.12 13.06 2.79
N MET A 147 -2.19 12.77 2.04
CA MET A 147 -2.76 13.73 1.09
C MET A 147 -3.33 14.96 1.82
N GLU A 148 -4.08 14.75 2.90
CA GLU A 148 -4.63 15.83 3.72
C GLU A 148 -3.53 16.73 4.30
N ALA A 149 -2.47 16.13 4.86
CA ALA A 149 -1.34 16.86 5.42
C ALA A 149 -0.67 17.75 4.36
N ARG A 150 -0.55 17.26 3.10
CA ARG A 150 -0.02 18.07 1.99
C ARG A 150 -0.93 19.25 1.65
N ILE A 151 -2.24 19.02 1.56
CA ILE A 151 -3.22 20.07 1.25
C ILE A 151 -3.27 21.09 2.38
N ARG A 152 -3.24 20.64 3.64
CA ARG A 152 -3.21 21.53 4.82
C ARG A 152 -1.97 22.41 4.81
N ARG A 153 -0.79 21.85 4.53
CA ARG A 153 0.45 22.63 4.36
C ARG A 153 0.32 23.68 3.26
N ALA A 154 -0.35 23.37 2.14
CA ALA A 154 -0.60 24.35 1.09
C ALA A 154 -1.49 25.52 1.55
N VAL A 155 -2.43 25.27 2.45
CA VAL A 155 -3.24 26.33 3.09
C VAL A 155 -2.37 27.15 4.05
N ASP A 156 -1.56 26.51 4.88
CA ASP A 156 -0.68 27.16 5.85
C ASP A 156 0.37 28.05 5.15
N ASP A 157 0.89 27.60 4.01
CA ASP A 157 1.87 28.35 3.19
C ASP A 157 1.23 29.43 2.29
N GLY A 158 -0.11 29.53 2.27
CA GLY A 158 -0.85 30.50 1.43
C GLY A 158 -0.93 30.11 -0.05
N GLU A 159 -0.58 28.87 -0.41
CA GLU A 159 -0.75 28.34 -1.77
C GLU A 159 -2.24 28.10 -2.09
N LEU A 160 -3.01 27.70 -1.09
CA LEU A 160 -4.46 27.48 -1.16
C LEU A 160 -5.20 28.39 -0.19
N PRO A 161 -6.45 28.78 -0.50
CA PRO A 161 -7.23 29.64 0.35
C PRO A 161 -7.59 28.97 1.69
N ALA A 162 -7.67 29.78 2.75
CA ALA A 162 -8.16 29.33 4.05
C ALA A 162 -9.64 28.94 3.99
N GLY A 163 -10.03 28.00 4.85
CA GLY A 163 -11.44 27.61 5.03
C GLY A 163 -11.94 26.55 4.06
N ILE A 164 -11.09 26.01 3.18
CA ILE A 164 -11.42 24.84 2.37
C ILE A 164 -11.45 23.58 3.25
N ASP A 165 -12.26 22.59 2.85
CA ASP A 165 -12.30 21.28 3.52
C ASP A 165 -11.18 20.38 3.02
N THR A 166 -10.01 20.47 3.66
CA THR A 166 -8.81 19.71 3.30
C THR A 166 -9.04 18.20 3.36
N ARG A 167 -9.86 17.73 4.30
CA ARG A 167 -10.19 16.32 4.44
C ARG A 167 -11.06 15.83 3.30
N ALA A 168 -12.11 16.54 2.94
CA ALA A 168 -12.98 16.15 1.82
C ALA A 168 -12.21 16.10 0.49
N ILE A 169 -11.27 17.03 0.28
CA ILE A 169 -10.40 17.03 -0.92
C ILE A 169 -9.49 15.80 -0.91
N ALA A 170 -8.86 15.48 0.23
CA ALA A 170 -8.02 14.29 0.35
C ALA A 170 -8.80 13.00 0.14
N ASP A 171 -9.99 12.88 0.74
CA ASP A 171 -10.88 11.73 0.56
C ASP A 171 -11.29 11.53 -0.90
N PHE A 172 -11.56 12.63 -1.64
CA PHE A 172 -11.87 12.58 -3.07
C PHE A 172 -10.71 11.99 -3.87
N TYR A 173 -9.50 12.54 -3.75
CA TYR A 173 -8.35 12.06 -4.52
C TYR A 173 -7.91 10.66 -4.09
N ALA A 174 -8.03 10.31 -2.83
CA ALA A 174 -7.81 8.94 -2.35
C ALA A 174 -8.86 7.97 -2.93
N ALA A 175 -10.13 8.39 -3.08
CA ALA A 175 -11.15 7.60 -3.75
C ALA A 175 -10.83 7.40 -5.23
N VAL A 176 -10.34 8.43 -5.93
CA VAL A 176 -9.84 8.32 -7.31
C VAL A 176 -8.71 7.31 -7.40
N HIS A 177 -7.67 7.41 -6.55
CA HIS A 177 -6.55 6.47 -6.51
C HIS A 177 -7.03 5.01 -6.31
N ARG A 178 -7.96 4.78 -5.37
CA ARG A 178 -8.56 3.45 -5.16
C ARG A 178 -9.34 2.98 -6.39
N GLY A 179 -10.10 3.88 -7.02
CA GLY A 179 -10.83 3.61 -8.25
C GLY A 179 -9.91 3.17 -9.39
N LEU A 180 -8.78 3.85 -9.60
CA LEU A 180 -7.77 3.45 -10.60
C LEU A 180 -7.27 2.03 -10.36
N SER A 181 -6.97 1.67 -9.10
CA SER A 181 -6.51 0.33 -8.72
C SER A 181 -7.53 -0.77 -9.03
N VAL A 182 -8.82 -0.49 -8.84
CA VAL A 182 -9.90 -1.45 -9.16
C VAL A 182 -10.13 -1.52 -10.67
N THR A 183 -10.15 -0.37 -11.34
CA THR A 183 -10.46 -0.26 -12.78
C THR A 183 -9.42 -0.99 -13.63
N VAL A 184 -8.12 -0.94 -13.29
CA VAL A 184 -7.09 -1.70 -14.03
C VAL A 184 -7.30 -3.22 -13.91
N LYS A 185 -7.81 -3.71 -12.80
CA LYS A 185 -8.13 -5.14 -12.61
C LYS A 185 -9.24 -5.63 -13.55
N THR A 186 -10.09 -4.73 -14.03
CA THR A 186 -11.13 -5.06 -15.00
C THR A 186 -10.66 -4.94 -16.45
N GLY A 187 -9.35 -4.75 -16.68
CA GLY A 187 -8.72 -4.73 -17.99
C GLY A 187 -8.56 -3.35 -18.62
N ALA A 188 -8.84 -2.26 -17.89
CA ALA A 188 -8.64 -0.92 -18.41
C ALA A 188 -7.15 -0.61 -18.62
N GLY A 189 -6.80 -0.09 -19.78
CA GLY A 189 -5.43 0.33 -20.10
C GLY A 189 -5.08 1.73 -19.57
N ALA A 190 -3.81 2.12 -19.74
CA ALA A 190 -3.26 3.39 -19.28
C ALA A 190 -4.03 4.62 -19.84
N GLU A 191 -4.54 4.56 -21.06
CA GLU A 191 -5.29 5.66 -21.68
C GLU A 191 -6.56 5.99 -20.88
N VAL A 192 -7.36 4.97 -20.56
CA VAL A 192 -8.60 5.12 -19.76
C VAL A 192 -8.28 5.66 -18.38
N LEU A 193 -7.27 5.10 -17.70
CA LEU A 193 -6.88 5.54 -16.35
C LEU A 193 -6.36 6.99 -16.37
N ASN A 194 -5.57 7.38 -17.38
CA ASN A 194 -5.10 8.76 -17.51
C ASN A 194 -6.25 9.75 -17.81
N SER A 195 -7.28 9.33 -18.54
CA SER A 195 -8.50 10.12 -18.75
C SER A 195 -9.22 10.37 -17.41
N VAL A 196 -9.34 9.35 -16.55
CA VAL A 196 -9.90 9.49 -15.19
C VAL A 196 -9.07 10.48 -14.35
N VAL A 197 -7.74 10.37 -14.39
CA VAL A 197 -6.86 11.33 -13.68
C VAL A 197 -7.09 12.74 -14.18
N SER A 198 -7.12 12.96 -15.51
CA SER A 198 -7.34 14.29 -16.08
C SER A 198 -8.69 14.89 -15.68
N SER A 199 -9.74 14.06 -15.66
CA SER A 199 -11.08 14.48 -15.21
C SER A 199 -11.10 14.81 -13.71
N ALA A 200 -10.42 14.02 -12.90
CA ALA A 200 -10.29 14.29 -11.46
C ALA A 200 -9.52 15.59 -11.19
N MET A 201 -8.44 15.85 -11.95
CA MET A 201 -7.66 17.08 -11.80
C MET A 201 -8.41 18.33 -12.33
N ALA A 202 -9.37 18.18 -13.22
CA ALA A 202 -10.27 19.29 -13.62
C ALA A 202 -11.19 19.74 -12.45
N ALA A 203 -11.42 18.88 -11.45
CA ALA A 203 -12.16 19.23 -10.25
C ALA A 203 -11.31 20.00 -9.21
N TRP A 204 -9.99 20.16 -9.41
CA TRP A 204 -9.10 20.81 -8.43
C TRP A 204 -9.56 22.21 -8.07
N GLU A 205 -9.73 23.10 -9.06
CA GLU A 205 -10.12 24.49 -8.84
C GLU A 205 -11.48 24.62 -8.14
N PRO A 206 -12.55 23.91 -8.56
CA PRO A 206 -13.81 23.90 -7.81
C PRO A 206 -13.69 23.42 -6.37
N LEU A 207 -12.88 22.38 -6.10
CA LEU A 207 -12.73 21.78 -4.77
C LEU A 207 -11.89 22.67 -3.83
N THR A 208 -10.95 23.43 -4.37
CA THR A 208 -10.03 24.28 -3.59
C THR A 208 -10.46 25.75 -3.54
N ARG A 209 -11.63 26.09 -4.09
CA ARG A 209 -12.18 27.44 -4.00
C ARG A 209 -12.59 27.75 -2.57
N ALA A 210 -12.25 28.94 -2.11
CA ALA A 210 -12.73 29.43 -0.82
C ALA A 210 -14.27 29.34 -0.74
N PRO A 211 -14.84 28.91 0.39
CA PRO A 211 -16.28 28.93 0.58
C PRO A 211 -16.80 30.36 0.43
N GLU A 212 -17.87 30.54 -0.34
CA GLU A 212 -18.51 31.85 -0.44
C GLU A 212 -18.96 32.30 0.97
N ALA A 213 -18.52 33.48 1.35
CA ALA A 213 -18.89 34.08 2.63
C ALA A 213 -20.40 34.38 2.60
N GLY A 214 -21.24 33.44 3.04
CA GLY A 214 -22.67 33.73 3.12
C GLY A 214 -23.66 32.59 3.21
N LEU A 215 -23.32 31.32 2.95
CA LEU A 215 -24.30 30.22 3.13
C LEU A 215 -24.02 29.41 4.41
N ARG A 216 -24.33 30.02 5.56
CA ARG A 216 -24.59 29.23 6.78
C ARG A 216 -25.87 28.43 6.52
N ARG A 217 -25.75 27.12 6.34
CA ARG A 217 -26.91 26.23 6.32
C ARG A 217 -27.53 26.29 7.72
N SER A 218 -28.75 26.78 7.79
CA SER A 218 -29.63 26.77 8.94
C SER A 218 -30.01 25.34 9.29
#